data_515d8c25d7221167642987354251d94a
#
_entry.id   515d8c25d7221167642987354251d94a
#
_cell.length_a   1.000
_cell.length_b   1.000
_cell.length_c   1.000
_cell.angle_alpha   90.00
_cell.angle_beta   90.00
_cell.angle_gamma   90.00
#
_symmetry.space_group_name_H-M   'P 1'
#
loop_
_entity.id
_entity.type
_entity.pdbx_description
1 polymer ?
#
loop_
_entity_poly.entity_id
_entity_poly.type
_entity_poly.pdbx_seq_one_letter_code
_entity_poly.pdbx_strand_id
1 'polypeptide(L)'
;YFLNLLNAVITKTKFTGPRVKIDGYMIGGKTGTSELLNPNGGYYKDRNMTSFIGVFPINNPRYIVYTAIEYPKKQKDSKQRMTGAVVNAPLVKKIILEMIKILNIPPYKKNNLLKADIKNIYESKYAFL
;
A
#
# COMPACT_ATOMS: atom_id res chain seq x y z
N TYR A 1 14.06 8.09 3.80
CA TYR A 1 13.60 8.67 2.51
C TYR A 1 12.57 7.78 1.82
N PHE A 2 12.86 6.49 1.54
CA PHE A 2 11.98 5.56 0.82
C PHE A 2 10.61 5.37 1.50
N LEU A 3 10.57 5.19 2.81
CA LEU A 3 9.31 5.05 3.56
C LEU A 3 8.41 6.29 3.43
N ASN A 4 9.01 7.48 3.37
CA ASN A 4 8.25 8.71 3.14
C ASN A 4 7.61 8.75 1.75
N LEU A 5 8.28 8.22 0.73
CA LEU A 5 7.71 8.11 -0.61
C LEU A 5 6.52 7.14 -0.61
N LEU A 6 6.66 5.98 0.03
CA LEU A 6 5.54 5.02 0.16
C LEU A 6 4.36 5.60 0.92
N ASN A 7 4.62 6.38 1.98
CA ASN A 7 3.57 7.07 2.73
C ASN A 7 2.92 8.17 1.87
N ALA A 8 3.70 8.92 1.09
CA ALA A 8 3.18 9.94 0.20
C ALA A 8 2.22 9.38 -0.86
N VAL A 9 2.47 8.18 -1.37
CA VAL A 9 1.54 7.48 -2.28
C VAL A 9 0.16 7.31 -1.63
N ILE A 10 0.12 6.99 -0.34
CA ILE A 10 -1.15 6.78 0.38
C ILE A 10 -1.78 8.11 0.81
N THR A 11 -0.98 9.08 1.26
CA THR A 11 -1.50 10.33 1.83
C THR A 11 -1.82 11.40 0.80
N LYS A 12 -1.09 11.41 -0.33
CA LYS A 12 -1.20 12.47 -1.35
C LYS A 12 -1.98 12.06 -2.60
N THR A 13 -2.25 10.76 -2.82
CA THR A 13 -3.01 10.34 -4.02
C THR A 13 -4.51 10.28 -3.73
N LYS A 14 -5.29 10.87 -4.62
CA LYS A 14 -6.76 10.87 -4.53
C LYS A 14 -7.40 9.52 -4.84
N PHE A 15 -6.67 8.63 -5.51
CA PHE A 15 -7.22 7.36 -5.99
C PHE A 15 -6.85 6.16 -5.12
N THR A 16 -5.58 5.98 -4.81
CA THR A 16 -5.10 4.84 -4.00
C THR A 16 -5.31 5.06 -2.51
N GLY A 17 -5.01 6.27 -2.04
CA GLY A 17 -5.04 6.62 -0.61
C GLY A 17 -6.34 6.27 0.10
N PRO A 18 -7.52 6.75 -0.37
CA PRO A 18 -8.80 6.49 0.30
C PRO A 18 -9.13 4.99 0.43
N ARG A 19 -8.59 4.16 -0.48
CA ARG A 19 -8.86 2.72 -0.52
C ARG A 19 -8.06 1.91 0.49
N VAL A 20 -6.95 2.45 0.99
CA VAL A 20 -6.06 1.74 1.93
C VAL A 20 -5.88 2.48 3.26
N LYS A 21 -6.20 3.77 3.32
CA LYS A 21 -6.10 4.58 4.54
C LYS A 21 -6.92 3.97 5.68
N ILE A 22 -6.29 3.91 6.86
CA ILE A 22 -6.92 3.53 8.13
C ILE A 22 -6.65 4.66 9.13
N ASP A 23 -7.72 5.21 9.73
CA ASP A 23 -7.56 6.31 10.67
C ASP A 23 -6.83 5.84 11.94
N GLY A 24 -5.91 6.65 12.42
CA GLY A 24 -5.03 6.33 13.54
C GLY A 24 -3.82 5.46 13.17
N TYR A 25 -3.64 5.08 11.92
CA TYR A 25 -2.50 4.26 11.48
C TYR A 25 -1.79 4.85 10.27
N MET A 26 -0.47 4.81 10.31
CA MET A 26 0.36 5.25 9.20
C MET A 26 0.73 4.06 8.32
N ILE A 27 0.28 4.09 7.07
CA ILE A 27 0.52 3.05 6.08
C ILE A 27 1.29 3.66 4.92
N GLY A 28 2.29 2.96 4.42
CA GLY A 28 2.95 3.24 3.16
C GLY A 28 2.68 2.13 2.15
N GLY A 29 2.73 2.42 0.86
CA GLY A 29 2.54 1.35 -0.12
C GLY A 29 2.58 1.81 -1.56
N LYS A 30 2.59 0.83 -2.46
CA LYS A 30 2.61 1.06 -3.91
C LYS A 30 1.81 -0.01 -4.64
N THR A 31 1.04 0.42 -5.61
CA THR A 31 0.32 -0.44 -6.55
C THR A 31 1.24 -0.91 -7.67
N GLY A 32 0.99 -2.11 -8.18
CA GLY A 32 1.53 -2.62 -9.43
C GLY A 32 0.42 -3.09 -10.36
N THR A 33 0.66 -3.00 -11.65
CA THR A 33 -0.19 -3.59 -12.69
C THR A 33 0.73 -3.97 -13.84
N SER A 34 0.78 -5.24 -14.19
CA SER A 34 1.58 -5.78 -15.29
C SER A 34 0.70 -6.58 -16.25
N GLU A 35 1.05 -6.60 -17.48
CA GLU A 35 0.45 -7.49 -18.48
C GLU A 35 0.91 -8.93 -18.25
N LEU A 36 0.07 -9.90 -18.61
CA LEU A 36 0.41 -11.32 -18.53
C LEU A 36 1.02 -11.79 -19.85
N LEU A 37 2.07 -12.61 -19.71
CA LEU A 37 2.72 -13.23 -20.86
C LEU A 37 1.78 -14.23 -21.54
N ASN A 38 1.72 -14.16 -22.86
CA ASN A 38 1.01 -15.14 -23.68
C ASN A 38 1.98 -16.28 -24.06
N PRO A 39 1.64 -17.56 -23.79
CA PRO A 39 2.48 -18.70 -24.18
C PRO A 39 2.82 -18.75 -25.67
N ASN A 40 1.98 -18.17 -26.52
CA ASN A 40 2.19 -18.09 -27.97
C ASN A 40 3.02 -16.87 -28.41
N GLY A 41 3.64 -16.16 -27.47
CA GLY A 41 4.45 -14.96 -27.67
C GLY A 41 3.73 -13.66 -27.35
N GLY A 42 4.48 -12.65 -26.85
CA GLY A 42 3.96 -11.35 -26.45
C GLY A 42 3.14 -11.36 -25.16
N TYR A 43 2.20 -10.43 -25.05
CA TYR A 43 1.36 -10.23 -23.88
C TYR A 43 -0.13 -10.35 -24.25
N TYR A 44 -0.93 -10.80 -23.30
CA TYR A 44 -2.38 -10.75 -23.45
C TYR A 44 -2.87 -9.29 -23.44
N LYS A 45 -3.73 -8.94 -24.38
CA LYS A 45 -4.30 -7.58 -24.48
C LYS A 45 -5.35 -7.25 -23.40
N ASP A 46 -5.97 -8.27 -22.84
CA ASP A 46 -7.13 -8.19 -21.95
C ASP A 46 -6.88 -8.78 -20.56
N ARG A 47 -5.68 -9.30 -20.30
CA ARG A 47 -5.32 -9.95 -19.04
C ARG A 47 -4.13 -9.25 -18.40
N ASN A 48 -4.28 -8.97 -17.12
CA ASN A 48 -3.24 -8.34 -16.33
C ASN A 48 -3.13 -8.98 -14.94
N MET A 49 -1.98 -8.82 -14.33
CA MET A 49 -1.77 -9.06 -12.91
C MET A 49 -1.80 -7.73 -12.19
N THR A 50 -2.57 -7.65 -11.11
CA THR A 50 -2.62 -6.49 -10.25
C THR A 50 -1.97 -6.81 -8.91
N SER A 51 -1.26 -5.86 -8.33
CA SER A 51 -0.59 -6.06 -7.06
C SER A 51 -0.62 -4.79 -6.19
N PHE A 52 -0.38 -4.99 -4.92
CA PHE A 52 -0.13 -3.93 -3.96
C PHE A 52 0.84 -4.44 -2.90
N ILE A 53 1.87 -3.65 -2.62
CA ILE A 53 2.74 -3.82 -1.47
C ILE A 53 2.45 -2.74 -0.45
N GLY A 54 2.17 -3.12 0.79
CA GLY A 54 1.96 -2.23 1.92
C GLY A 54 3.01 -2.44 3.00
N VAL A 55 3.52 -1.36 3.57
CA VAL A 55 4.41 -1.35 4.74
C VAL A 55 3.65 -0.77 5.92
N PHE A 56 3.66 -1.47 7.06
CA PHE A 56 2.82 -1.11 8.20
C PHE A 56 3.42 -1.57 9.54
N PRO A 57 3.34 -0.74 10.61
CA PRO A 57 3.13 0.72 10.59
C PRO A 57 4.34 1.43 9.95
N ILE A 58 4.12 2.52 9.19
CA ILE A 58 5.21 3.17 8.45
C ILE A 58 6.18 3.94 9.37
N ASN A 59 5.69 4.43 10.50
CA ASN A 59 6.48 5.14 11.52
C ASN A 59 7.38 4.22 12.37
N ASN A 60 7.08 2.92 12.40
CA ASN A 60 7.89 1.86 12.98
C ASN A 60 7.67 0.58 12.17
N PRO A 61 8.31 0.43 11.01
CA PRO A 61 8.02 -0.63 10.05
C PRO A 61 8.28 -2.01 10.65
N ARG A 62 7.25 -2.84 10.70
CA ARG A 62 7.32 -4.20 11.25
C ARG A 62 6.78 -5.24 10.28
N TYR A 63 5.83 -4.86 9.42
CA TYR A 63 5.13 -5.78 8.53
C TYR A 63 5.13 -5.28 7.10
N ILE A 64 5.24 -6.22 6.18
CA ILE A 64 4.98 -6.03 4.77
C ILE A 64 3.79 -6.90 4.41
N VAL A 65 2.78 -6.30 3.80
CA VAL A 65 1.61 -6.98 3.26
C VAL A 65 1.68 -6.87 1.74
N TYR A 66 1.83 -8.00 1.07
CA TYR A 66 1.82 -8.06 -0.39
C TYR A 66 0.64 -8.89 -0.87
N THR A 67 -0.06 -8.35 -1.85
CA THR A 67 -1.14 -9.07 -2.55
C THR A 67 -0.91 -8.98 -4.05
N ALA A 68 -1.13 -10.10 -4.72
CA ALA A 68 -1.13 -10.17 -6.18
C ALA A 68 -2.37 -10.96 -6.63
N ILE A 69 -3.05 -10.46 -7.65
CA ILE A 69 -4.22 -11.12 -8.24
C ILE A 69 -4.03 -11.14 -9.73
N GLU A 70 -3.94 -12.35 -10.25
CA GLU A 70 -3.85 -12.62 -11.67
C GLU A 70 -5.24 -12.60 -12.29
N TYR A 71 -5.35 -11.86 -13.39
CA TYR A 71 -6.58 -11.76 -14.18
C TYR A 71 -7.83 -11.44 -13.34
N PRO A 72 -7.85 -10.30 -12.62
CA PRO A 72 -9.04 -9.90 -11.87
C PRO A 72 -10.21 -9.64 -12.83
N LYS A 73 -11.30 -10.36 -12.63
CA LYS A 73 -12.50 -10.22 -13.47
C LYS A 73 -13.27 -8.95 -13.12
N LYS A 74 -13.70 -8.21 -14.13
CA LYS A 74 -14.65 -7.11 -13.96
C LYS A 74 -16.04 -7.65 -13.62
N GLN A 75 -16.77 -6.91 -12.79
CA GLN A 75 -18.21 -7.12 -12.70
C GLN A 75 -18.84 -6.78 -14.06
N LYS A 76 -19.90 -7.52 -14.40
CA LYS A 76 -20.72 -7.25 -15.58
C LYS A 76 -21.15 -5.77 -15.55
N ASP A 77 -21.04 -5.06 -16.63
CA ASP A 77 -21.40 -3.63 -16.78
C ASP A 77 -20.47 -2.60 -16.09
N SER A 78 -19.41 -3.04 -15.41
CA SER A 78 -18.45 -2.11 -14.82
C SER A 78 -17.51 -1.52 -15.89
N LYS A 79 -17.48 -0.18 -15.98
CA LYS A 79 -16.49 0.56 -16.78
C LYS A 79 -15.14 0.70 -16.07
N GLN A 80 -15.04 0.27 -14.82
CA GLN A 80 -13.85 0.47 -14.01
C GLN A 80 -12.70 -0.46 -14.46
N ARG A 81 -11.53 0.13 -14.67
CA ARG A 81 -10.30 -0.63 -15.00
C ARG A 81 -9.81 -1.38 -13.76
N MET A 82 -9.53 -2.67 -13.90
CA MET A 82 -8.94 -3.49 -12.83
C MET A 82 -7.47 -3.15 -12.67
N THR A 83 -7.14 -2.43 -11.61
CA THR A 83 -5.79 -2.00 -11.25
C THR A 83 -5.49 -2.37 -9.81
N GLY A 84 -4.22 -2.36 -9.41
CA GLY A 84 -3.84 -2.61 -8.02
C GLY A 84 -4.53 -1.69 -7.00
N ALA A 85 -4.85 -0.45 -7.39
CA ALA A 85 -5.60 0.46 -6.52
C ALA A 85 -7.07 0.05 -6.34
N VAL A 86 -7.70 -0.52 -7.37
CA VAL A 86 -9.10 -0.93 -7.33
C VAL A 86 -9.27 -2.28 -6.64
N VAL A 87 -8.38 -3.22 -6.94
CA VAL A 87 -8.50 -4.62 -6.54
C VAL A 87 -7.75 -4.88 -5.23
N ASN A 88 -6.45 -4.55 -5.22
CA ASN A 88 -5.55 -4.95 -4.14
C ASN A 88 -5.54 -3.98 -2.94
N ALA A 89 -5.67 -2.66 -3.16
CA ALA A 89 -5.62 -1.70 -2.05
C ALA A 89 -6.74 -1.93 -1.02
N PRO A 90 -8.02 -2.16 -1.40
CA PRO A 90 -9.07 -2.51 -0.43
C PRO A 90 -8.82 -3.84 0.28
N LEU A 91 -8.24 -4.82 -0.42
CA LEU A 91 -7.88 -6.11 0.16
C LEU A 91 -6.79 -5.95 1.22
N VAL A 92 -5.71 -5.22 0.91
CA VAL A 92 -4.64 -4.92 1.86
C VAL A 92 -5.19 -4.16 3.07
N LYS A 93 -6.10 -3.21 2.87
CA LYS A 93 -6.78 -2.54 3.99
C LYS A 93 -7.48 -3.52 4.92
N LYS A 94 -8.24 -4.48 4.38
CA LYS A 94 -8.92 -5.51 5.19
C LYS A 94 -7.92 -6.37 5.95
N ILE A 95 -6.84 -6.82 5.30
CA ILE A 95 -5.78 -7.60 5.93
C ILE A 95 -5.16 -6.83 7.10
N ILE A 96 -4.78 -5.55 6.88
CA ILE A 96 -4.18 -4.72 7.93
C ILE A 96 -5.16 -4.50 9.10
N LEU A 97 -6.45 -4.30 8.83
CA LEU A 97 -7.47 -4.19 9.89
C LEU A 97 -7.55 -5.44 10.76
N GLU A 98 -7.49 -6.63 10.16
CA GLU A 98 -7.46 -7.88 10.92
C GLU A 98 -6.13 -8.06 11.67
N MET A 99 -5.00 -7.71 11.06
CA MET A 99 -3.70 -7.70 11.74
C MET A 99 -3.70 -6.79 12.97
N ILE A 100 -4.29 -5.61 12.88
CA ILE A 100 -4.42 -4.66 14.02
C ILE A 100 -5.13 -5.34 15.18
N LYS A 101 -6.22 -6.04 14.92
CA LYS A 101 -7.01 -6.72 15.95
C LYS A 101 -6.25 -7.90 16.56
N ILE A 102 -5.74 -8.81 15.72
CA ILE A 102 -5.08 -10.05 16.16
C ILE A 102 -3.78 -9.75 16.91
N LEU A 103 -2.99 -8.78 16.42
CA LEU A 103 -1.68 -8.44 16.98
C LEU A 103 -1.74 -7.32 18.01
N ASN A 104 -2.94 -6.81 18.34
CA ASN A 104 -3.15 -5.71 19.28
C ASN A 104 -2.25 -4.50 18.99
N ILE A 105 -2.14 -4.10 17.71
CA ILE A 105 -1.29 -2.99 17.30
C ILE A 105 -1.96 -1.67 17.74
N PRO A 106 -1.31 -0.87 18.61
CA PRO A 106 -1.91 0.37 19.06
C PRO A 106 -1.97 1.40 17.94
N PRO A 107 -3.02 2.26 17.93
CA PRO A 107 -3.07 3.36 16.98
C PRO A 107 -1.94 4.36 17.26
N TYR A 108 -1.46 4.99 16.20
CA TYR A 108 -0.50 6.06 16.32
C TYR A 108 -1.15 7.27 17.00
N LYS A 109 -0.76 7.57 18.22
CA LYS A 109 -1.23 8.76 18.93
C LYS A 109 -0.61 9.98 18.25
N LYS A 110 -1.46 10.85 17.73
CA LYS A 110 -1.08 12.13 17.14
C LYS A 110 -0.71 13.11 18.26
N ASN A 111 0.40 12.84 18.97
CA ASN A 111 0.99 13.84 19.85
C ASN A 111 1.73 14.85 18.97
N ASN A 112 1.72 16.13 19.33
CA ASN A 112 2.34 17.24 18.59
C ASN A 112 3.87 17.15 18.41
N LEU A 113 4.49 16.02 18.71
CA LEU A 113 5.92 15.71 18.56
C LEU A 113 6.34 15.31 17.13
N LEU A 114 5.38 15.18 16.21
CA LEU A 114 5.56 14.55 14.90
C LEU A 114 6.59 15.18 13.96
N LYS A 115 6.78 16.48 14.02
CA LYS A 115 7.75 17.15 13.12
C LYS A 115 9.18 16.98 13.60
N ALA A 116 9.38 16.91 14.92
CA ALA A 116 10.69 16.74 15.52
C ALA A 116 11.16 15.28 15.48
N ASP A 117 10.29 14.31 15.79
CA ASP A 117 10.68 12.90 15.89
C ASP A 117 10.96 12.25 14.54
N ILE A 118 10.19 12.58 13.50
CA ILE A 118 10.47 12.09 12.15
C ILE A 118 11.79 12.66 11.67
N LYS A 119 12.06 13.96 11.90
CA LYS A 119 13.32 14.59 11.54
C LYS A 119 14.51 13.95 12.29
N ASN A 120 14.38 13.74 13.59
CA ASN A 120 15.42 13.15 14.44
C ASN A 120 15.70 11.67 14.12
N ILE A 121 14.68 10.87 13.79
CA ILE A 121 14.85 9.47 13.38
C ILE A 121 15.59 9.39 12.03
N TYR A 122 15.33 10.32 11.13
CA TYR A 122 16.04 10.35 9.84
C TYR A 122 17.47 10.87 9.99
N GLU A 123 17.70 11.91 10.76
CA GLU A 123 19.05 12.45 11.00
C GLU A 123 19.94 11.48 11.77
N SER A 124 19.41 10.74 12.76
CA SER A 124 20.18 9.76 13.52
C SER A 124 20.48 8.45 12.80
N LYS A 125 19.61 8.00 11.88
CA LYS A 125 19.83 6.76 11.12
C LYS A 125 20.71 6.91 9.88
N TYR A 126 20.89 8.11 9.37
CA TYR A 126 21.63 8.38 8.14
C TYR A 126 22.78 9.34 8.32
N ALA A 127 23.20 9.63 9.57
CA ALA A 127 24.39 10.43 9.88
C ALA A 127 25.71 9.68 9.62
N PHE A 128 25.66 8.43 9.14
CA PHE A 128 26.82 7.57 8.90
C PHE A 128 26.90 7.00 7.48
N LEU A 129 26.38 7.74 6.49
CA LEU A 129 26.65 7.44 5.07
C LEU A 129 27.25 8.66 4.38
#